data_0b177217ed4dd44fa0dbae7509bc5b30
#
_entry.id   0b177217ed4dd44fa0dbae7509bc5b30
#
_cell.length_a   1.000
_cell.length_b   1.000
_cell.length_c   1.000
_cell.angle_alpha   90.00
_cell.angle_beta   90.00
_cell.angle_gamma   90.00
#
_symmetry.space_group_name_H-M   'P 1'
#
loop_
_entity.id
_entity.type
_entity.pdbx_description
1 polymer ?
#
loop_
_entity_poly.entity_id
_entity_poly.type
_entity_poly.pdbx_seq_one_letter_code
_entity_poly.pdbx_strand_id
1 'polypeptide(L)'
;MKQLFFALILSMPFVARALDAAVCPTVYQTPDGNAFLEVQIEIAADPSIYHWVDTARGQMSSKIEAVLLLKQGDKVVFVEKYALNSPVSNYPVPLLDVRRFAVKNGDYVLEIQFTDLQKASEKFNFLQKITVKTAPNQLFVSEPVLLG
;
A
#
# COMPACT_ATOMS: atom_id res chain seq x y z
N MET A 1 43.64 40.65 11.95
CA MET A 1 43.17 39.26 12.13
C MET A 1 41.76 39.19 11.58
N LYS A 2 41.59 38.60 10.39
CA LYS A 2 40.26 38.41 9.75
C LYS A 2 39.76 37.06 10.17
N GLN A 3 38.69 37.03 10.97
CA GLN A 3 37.99 35.80 11.30
C GLN A 3 37.08 35.41 10.13
N LEU A 4 37.41 34.32 9.48
CA LEU A 4 36.55 33.65 8.49
C LEU A 4 35.50 32.81 9.25
N PHE A 5 34.26 33.28 9.26
CA PHE A 5 33.15 32.49 9.69
C PHE A 5 32.77 31.51 8.57
N PHE A 6 33.11 30.24 8.76
CA PHE A 6 32.68 29.14 7.88
C PHE A 6 31.26 28.72 8.33
N ALA A 7 30.25 29.22 7.64
CA ALA A 7 28.88 28.77 7.83
C ALA A 7 28.72 27.39 7.17
N LEU A 8 28.84 26.33 7.96
CA LEU A 8 28.52 24.95 7.57
C LEU A 8 27.00 24.83 7.45
N ILE A 9 26.47 25.04 6.24
CA ILE A 9 25.06 24.76 5.95
C ILE A 9 24.92 23.23 5.91
N LEU A 10 24.35 22.68 6.97
CA LEU A 10 23.98 21.28 7.08
C LEU A 10 22.78 21.04 6.13
N SER A 11 23.06 20.67 4.87
CA SER A 11 22.04 20.23 3.93
C SER A 11 21.53 18.86 4.37
N MET A 12 20.46 18.81 5.18
CA MET A 12 19.71 17.59 5.41
C MET A 12 19.04 17.21 4.09
N PRO A 13 19.29 16.01 3.55
CA PRO A 13 18.53 15.53 2.42
C PRO A 13 17.09 15.30 2.88
N PHE A 14 16.17 16.18 2.50
CA PHE A 14 14.74 15.92 2.57
C PHE A 14 14.45 14.81 1.55
N VAL A 15 14.31 13.56 2.04
CA VAL A 15 13.77 12.47 1.23
C VAL A 15 12.25 12.69 1.20
N ALA A 16 11.77 13.53 0.30
CA ALA A 16 10.35 13.61 0.01
C ALA A 16 9.93 12.29 -0.67
N ARG A 17 9.16 11.47 0.03
CA ARG A 17 8.47 10.33 -0.58
C ARG A 17 7.18 10.85 -1.19
N ALA A 18 7.07 10.74 -2.51
CA ALA A 18 5.88 11.15 -3.24
C ALA A 18 4.75 10.11 -3.15
N LEU A 19 5.11 8.82 -3.10
CA LEU A 19 4.16 7.71 -2.99
C LEU A 19 4.09 7.26 -1.53
N ASP A 20 2.94 7.49 -0.89
CA ASP A 20 2.62 7.05 0.47
C ASP A 20 1.34 6.20 0.47
N ALA A 21 1.37 5.09 1.18
CA ALA A 21 0.26 4.15 1.22
C ALA A 21 0.05 3.58 2.63
N ALA A 22 -1.20 3.53 3.07
CA ALA A 22 -1.64 2.78 4.23
C ALA A 22 -2.15 1.41 3.77
N VAL A 23 -1.71 0.35 4.45
CA VAL A 23 -2.13 -1.02 4.18
C VAL A 23 -2.58 -1.66 5.49
N CYS A 24 -3.81 -2.18 5.51
CA CYS A 24 -4.39 -2.83 6.67
C CYS A 24 -4.84 -4.26 6.31
N PRO A 25 -4.01 -5.28 6.56
CA PRO A 25 -4.40 -6.67 6.39
C PRO A 25 -5.21 -7.15 7.59
N THR A 26 -6.32 -7.80 7.34
CA THR A 26 -7.23 -8.34 8.36
C THR A 26 -7.62 -9.78 8.02
N VAL A 27 -7.53 -10.68 9.00
CA VAL A 27 -7.96 -12.07 8.83
C VAL A 27 -9.42 -12.19 9.24
N TYR A 28 -10.23 -12.85 8.41
CA TYR A 28 -11.61 -13.18 8.69
C TYR A 28 -11.82 -14.69 8.66
N GLN A 29 -12.82 -15.14 9.39
CA GLN A 29 -13.26 -16.53 9.39
C GLN A 29 -14.71 -16.61 8.96
N THR A 30 -15.02 -17.57 8.06
CA THR A 30 -16.38 -17.92 7.70
C THR A 30 -16.97 -18.89 8.74
N PRO A 31 -18.32 -19.05 8.83
CA PRO A 31 -18.94 -19.93 9.81
C PRO A 31 -18.49 -21.40 9.73
N ASP A 32 -18.09 -21.88 8.56
CA ASP A 32 -17.53 -23.20 8.30
C ASP A 32 -16.04 -23.34 8.65
N GLY A 33 -15.43 -22.30 9.22
CA GLY A 33 -14.04 -22.30 9.70
C GLY A 33 -12.99 -21.99 8.65
N ASN A 34 -13.38 -21.69 7.40
CA ASN A 34 -12.43 -21.24 6.39
C ASN A 34 -11.96 -19.81 6.70
N ALA A 35 -10.70 -19.51 6.40
CA ALA A 35 -10.15 -18.19 6.57
C ALA A 35 -9.95 -17.49 5.23
N PHE A 36 -10.07 -16.17 5.25
CA PHE A 36 -9.60 -15.31 4.18
C PHE A 36 -8.88 -14.10 4.75
N LEU A 37 -7.91 -13.63 3.99
CA LEU A 37 -7.19 -12.39 4.24
C LEU A 37 -7.83 -11.30 3.40
N GLU A 38 -8.25 -10.22 4.05
CA GLU A 38 -8.65 -8.97 3.42
C GLU A 38 -7.50 -7.97 3.58
N VAL A 39 -7.11 -7.35 2.50
CA VAL A 39 -6.08 -6.31 2.48
C VAL A 39 -6.74 -5.03 2.00
N GLN A 40 -6.91 -4.09 2.92
CA GLN A 40 -7.39 -2.76 2.61
C GLN A 40 -6.18 -1.87 2.29
N ILE A 41 -6.28 -1.12 1.20
CA ILE A 41 -5.19 -0.29 0.68
C ILE A 41 -5.74 1.11 0.46
N GLU A 42 -5.04 2.10 0.99
CA GLU A 42 -5.26 3.51 0.71
C GLU A 42 -3.95 4.13 0.23
N ILE A 43 -3.95 4.75 -0.93
CA ILE A 43 -2.82 5.54 -1.43
C ILE A 43 -3.20 7.01 -1.31
N ALA A 44 -2.37 7.78 -0.60
CA ALA A 44 -2.61 9.17 -0.30
C ALA A 44 -2.75 10.02 -1.58
N ALA A 45 -3.61 11.03 -1.51
CA ALA A 45 -3.86 11.98 -2.60
C ALA A 45 -2.73 13.01 -2.72
N ASP A 46 -1.49 12.55 -2.99
CA ASP A 46 -0.34 13.42 -3.19
C ASP A 46 -0.33 13.95 -4.63
N PRO A 47 -0.30 15.28 -4.85
CA PRO A 47 -0.26 15.84 -6.20
C PRO A 47 0.89 15.34 -7.08
N SER A 48 2.00 14.89 -6.49
CA SER A 48 3.18 14.45 -7.23
C SER A 48 3.03 13.10 -7.94
N ILE A 49 2.02 12.30 -7.56
CA ILE A 49 1.67 11.05 -8.25
C ILE A 49 0.56 11.23 -9.28
N TYR A 50 0.05 12.46 -9.46
CA TYR A 50 -0.99 12.80 -10.43
C TYR A 50 -0.39 13.47 -11.67
N HIS A 51 -0.85 13.04 -12.83
CA HIS A 51 -0.37 13.50 -14.12
C HIS A 51 -1.52 14.10 -14.95
N TRP A 52 -1.20 15.16 -15.69
CA TRP A 52 -2.18 15.83 -16.51
C TRP A 52 -2.68 14.94 -17.64
N VAL A 53 -4.00 14.75 -17.72
CA VAL A 53 -4.70 14.09 -18.84
C VAL A 53 -5.19 15.13 -19.84
N ASP A 54 -5.72 16.25 -19.35
CA ASP A 54 -6.14 17.39 -20.14
C ASP A 54 -5.80 18.69 -19.40
N THR A 55 -4.75 19.37 -19.85
CA THR A 55 -4.28 20.61 -19.23
C THR A 55 -5.25 21.77 -19.44
N ALA A 56 -5.96 21.80 -20.58
CA ALA A 56 -6.92 22.87 -20.89
C ALA A 56 -8.14 22.84 -19.95
N ARG A 57 -8.52 21.64 -19.48
CA ARG A 57 -9.61 21.42 -18.54
C ARG A 57 -9.15 21.25 -17.10
N GLY A 58 -7.84 21.30 -16.86
CA GLY A 58 -7.25 21.08 -15.54
C GLY A 58 -7.49 19.65 -15.01
N GLN A 59 -7.56 18.65 -15.89
CA GLN A 59 -7.84 17.26 -15.53
C GLN A 59 -6.56 16.45 -15.34
N MET A 60 -6.53 15.68 -14.26
CA MET A 60 -5.42 14.81 -13.90
C MET A 60 -5.89 13.41 -13.49
N SER A 61 -5.00 12.43 -13.55
CA SER A 61 -5.20 11.08 -13.04
C SER A 61 -3.90 10.49 -12.53
N SER A 62 -4.00 9.45 -11.71
CA SER A 62 -2.87 8.65 -11.24
C SER A 62 -3.04 7.20 -11.65
N LYS A 63 -1.93 6.51 -11.90
CA LYS A 63 -1.90 5.09 -12.24
C LYS A 63 -0.78 4.39 -11.50
N ILE A 64 -1.15 3.63 -10.47
CA ILE A 64 -0.22 2.93 -9.59
C ILE A 64 -0.30 1.42 -9.85
N GLU A 65 0.84 0.79 -10.11
CA GLU A 65 0.96 -0.66 -10.15
C GLU A 65 1.13 -1.18 -8.72
N ALA A 66 0.32 -2.18 -8.35
CA ALA A 66 0.47 -2.93 -7.11
C ALA A 66 0.90 -4.37 -7.43
N VAL A 67 1.95 -4.84 -6.76
CA VAL A 67 2.40 -6.23 -6.76
C VAL A 67 2.27 -6.76 -5.34
N LEU A 68 1.33 -7.67 -5.13
CA LEU A 68 1.03 -8.29 -3.85
C LEU A 68 1.56 -9.71 -3.83
N LEU A 69 2.36 -10.04 -2.82
CA LEU A 69 2.94 -11.35 -2.59
C LEU A 69 2.58 -11.82 -1.19
N LEU A 70 2.06 -13.05 -1.07
CA LEU A 70 1.93 -13.73 0.21
C LEU A 70 2.90 -14.91 0.24
N LYS A 71 3.78 -14.93 1.24
CA LYS A 71 4.80 -15.96 1.41
C LYS A 71 4.54 -16.77 2.68
N GLN A 72 4.81 -18.07 2.61
CA GLN A 72 4.87 -18.97 3.76
C GLN A 72 6.27 -19.59 3.81
N GLY A 73 7.11 -19.14 4.74
CA GLY A 73 8.55 -19.36 4.69
C GLY A 73 9.13 -18.78 3.39
N ASP A 74 9.88 -19.59 2.65
CA ASP A 74 10.48 -19.18 1.37
C ASP A 74 9.56 -19.36 0.16
N LYS A 75 8.36 -19.93 0.37
CA LYS A 75 7.42 -20.24 -0.72
C LYS A 75 6.41 -19.11 -0.92
N VAL A 76 6.31 -18.62 -2.15
CA VAL A 76 5.19 -17.75 -2.57
C VAL A 76 3.94 -18.61 -2.73
N VAL A 77 2.91 -18.33 -1.93
CA VAL A 77 1.62 -19.05 -1.95
C VAL A 77 0.53 -18.29 -2.68
N PHE A 78 0.69 -16.98 -2.84
CA PHE A 78 -0.20 -16.13 -3.61
C PHE A 78 0.58 -14.97 -4.22
N VAL A 79 0.24 -14.60 -5.45
CA VAL A 79 0.77 -13.44 -6.15
C VAL A 79 -0.33 -12.80 -6.98
N GLU A 80 -0.43 -11.48 -6.90
CA GLU A 80 -1.30 -10.69 -7.77
C GLU A 80 -0.57 -9.42 -8.20
N LYS A 81 -0.71 -9.07 -9.48
CA LYS A 81 -0.18 -7.85 -10.06
C LYS A 81 -1.30 -7.14 -10.81
N TYR A 82 -1.57 -5.88 -10.46
CA TYR A 82 -2.67 -5.11 -11.05
C TYR A 82 -2.38 -3.62 -11.01
N ALA A 83 -3.20 -2.84 -11.68
CA ALA A 83 -3.11 -1.39 -11.66
C ALA A 83 -4.31 -0.77 -10.95
N LEU A 84 -4.03 0.17 -10.05
CA LEU A 84 -4.97 1.09 -9.43
C LEU A 84 -4.99 2.36 -10.26
N ASN A 85 -6.16 2.77 -10.72
CA ASN A 85 -6.32 3.99 -11.50
C ASN A 85 -7.23 4.95 -10.74
N SER A 86 -6.82 6.19 -10.59
CA SER A 86 -7.74 7.22 -10.08
C SER A 86 -8.79 7.57 -11.14
N PRO A 87 -9.96 8.07 -10.73
CA PRO A 87 -10.82 8.78 -11.66
C PRO A 87 -10.08 10.01 -12.21
N VAL A 88 -10.50 10.46 -13.41
CA VAL A 88 -10.05 11.75 -13.94
C VAL A 88 -10.74 12.87 -13.13
N SER A 89 -9.96 13.77 -12.56
CA SER A 89 -10.43 14.80 -11.63
C SER A 89 -9.63 16.08 -11.80
N ASN A 90 -10.16 17.21 -11.32
CA ASN A 90 -9.46 18.49 -11.28
C ASN A 90 -8.60 18.66 -10.02
N TYR A 91 -8.63 17.70 -9.11
CA TYR A 91 -7.83 17.64 -7.87
C TYR A 91 -7.47 16.19 -7.54
N PRO A 92 -6.36 15.97 -6.83
CA PRO A 92 -5.99 14.64 -6.34
C PRO A 92 -7.06 14.05 -5.42
N VAL A 93 -7.33 12.75 -5.56
CA VAL A 93 -8.23 11.98 -4.71
C VAL A 93 -7.53 10.71 -4.23
N PRO A 94 -7.73 10.24 -2.99
CA PRO A 94 -7.09 9.01 -2.55
C PRO A 94 -7.53 7.82 -3.40
N LEU A 95 -6.62 6.87 -3.65
CA LEU A 95 -6.95 5.59 -4.28
C LEU A 95 -7.25 4.58 -3.17
N LEU A 96 -8.44 4.01 -3.22
CA LEU A 96 -8.89 2.99 -2.27
C LEU A 96 -9.06 1.67 -2.99
N ASP A 97 -8.57 0.58 -2.40
CA ASP A 97 -8.74 -0.77 -2.92
C ASP A 97 -8.90 -1.78 -1.78
N VAL A 98 -9.57 -2.89 -2.08
CA VAL A 98 -9.74 -4.00 -1.17
C VAL A 98 -9.50 -5.30 -1.92
N ARG A 99 -8.55 -6.11 -1.43
CA ARG A 99 -8.25 -7.45 -1.96
C ARG A 99 -8.61 -8.50 -0.94
N ARG A 100 -9.24 -9.58 -1.42
CA ARG A 100 -9.62 -10.72 -0.59
C ARG A 100 -9.20 -12.01 -1.25
N PHE A 101 -8.56 -12.89 -0.49
CA PHE A 101 -8.17 -14.21 -0.96
C PHE A 101 -8.18 -15.23 0.18
N ALA A 102 -8.52 -16.46 -0.16
CA ALA A 102 -8.56 -17.55 0.80
C ALA A 102 -7.15 -17.90 1.30
N VAL A 103 -7.03 -18.12 2.60
CA VAL A 103 -5.77 -18.53 3.24
C VAL A 103 -6.03 -19.73 4.15
N LYS A 104 -5.00 -20.55 4.37
CA LYS A 104 -5.02 -21.63 5.35
C LYS A 104 -4.41 -21.16 6.67
N ASN A 105 -4.60 -21.92 7.74
CA ASN A 105 -3.88 -21.68 8.99
C ASN A 105 -2.37 -21.74 8.76
N GLY A 106 -1.64 -20.79 9.37
CA GLY A 106 -0.19 -20.71 9.24
C GLY A 106 0.34 -19.30 9.46
N ASP A 107 1.67 -19.20 9.40
CA ASP A 107 2.38 -17.92 9.48
C ASP A 107 2.82 -17.48 8.08
N TYR A 108 2.54 -16.24 7.77
CA TYR A 108 2.77 -15.63 6.45
C TYR A 108 3.54 -14.32 6.55
N VAL A 109 4.14 -13.93 5.44
CA VAL A 109 4.64 -12.58 5.21
C VAL A 109 3.91 -12.01 4.01
N LEU A 110 3.19 -10.91 4.23
CA LEU A 110 2.59 -10.10 3.17
C LEU A 110 3.61 -9.05 2.72
N GLU A 111 3.92 -9.04 1.44
CA GLU A 111 4.74 -8.02 0.81
C GLU A 111 3.91 -7.35 -0.29
N ILE A 112 3.88 -6.01 -0.30
CA ILE A 112 3.23 -5.26 -1.37
C ILE A 112 4.20 -4.18 -1.85
N GLN A 113 4.40 -4.12 -3.16
CA GLN A 113 5.13 -3.05 -3.81
C GLN A 113 4.16 -2.21 -4.64
N PHE A 114 4.14 -0.92 -4.39
CA PHE A 114 3.47 0.06 -5.21
C PHE A 114 4.50 0.80 -6.08
N THR A 115 4.17 1.03 -7.34
CA THR A 115 5.02 1.76 -8.29
C THR A 115 4.15 2.71 -9.09
N ASP A 116 4.51 4.00 -9.11
CA ASP A 116 3.89 4.94 -10.04
C ASP A 116 4.31 4.57 -11.47
N LEU A 117 3.33 4.19 -12.31
CA LEU A 117 3.61 3.79 -13.70
C LEU A 117 4.04 4.95 -14.61
N GLN A 118 3.78 6.17 -14.21
CA GLN A 118 4.17 7.36 -14.95
C GLN A 118 5.51 7.93 -14.45
N LYS A 119 5.93 7.52 -13.24
CA LYS A 119 7.21 7.89 -12.63
C LYS A 119 7.81 6.68 -11.91
N ALA A 120 8.29 5.70 -12.66
CA ALA A 120 8.73 4.39 -12.15
C ALA A 120 9.86 4.43 -11.09
N SER A 121 10.48 5.58 -10.86
CA SER A 121 11.41 5.80 -9.74
C SER A 121 10.71 5.90 -8.38
N GLU A 122 9.43 6.26 -8.35
CA GLU A 122 8.63 6.37 -7.13
C GLU A 122 8.05 5.02 -6.77
N LYS A 123 8.52 4.48 -5.64
CA LYS A 123 8.10 3.17 -5.13
C LYS A 123 7.84 3.24 -3.64
N PHE A 124 6.83 2.51 -3.20
CA PHE A 124 6.55 2.25 -1.80
C PHE A 124 6.50 0.74 -1.57
N ASN A 125 7.14 0.26 -0.51
CA ASN A 125 7.14 -1.15 -0.15
C ASN A 125 6.54 -1.32 1.24
N PHE A 126 5.61 -2.25 1.35
CA PHE A 126 4.98 -2.68 2.59
C PHE A 126 5.36 -4.12 2.89
N LEU A 127 5.62 -4.42 4.16
CA LEU A 127 5.92 -5.76 4.63
C LEU A 127 5.31 -5.97 6.01
N GLN A 128 4.51 -7.03 6.18
CA GLN A 128 3.91 -7.40 7.45
C GLN A 128 3.85 -8.91 7.65
N LYS A 129 4.16 -9.36 8.86
CA LYS A 129 3.92 -10.74 9.29
C LYS A 129 2.46 -10.91 9.68
N ILE A 130 1.85 -12.02 9.27
CA ILE A 130 0.45 -12.35 9.51
C ILE A 130 0.37 -13.78 10.01
N THR A 131 -0.29 -13.98 11.14
CA THR A 131 -0.60 -15.31 11.67
C THR A 131 -2.08 -15.60 11.48
N VAL A 132 -2.41 -16.67 10.77
CA VAL A 132 -3.78 -17.15 10.55
C VAL A 132 -4.02 -18.35 11.46
N LYS A 133 -4.97 -18.21 12.39
CA LYS A 133 -5.40 -19.29 13.30
C LYS A 133 -6.92 -19.27 13.39
N THR A 134 -7.57 -20.13 12.64
CA THR A 134 -9.03 -20.27 12.65
C THR A 134 -9.41 -21.71 12.99
N ALA A 135 -10.57 -21.90 13.63
CA ALA A 135 -11.11 -23.22 13.95
C ALA A 135 -12.62 -23.22 13.73
N PRO A 136 -13.19 -24.32 13.18
CA PRO A 136 -14.64 -24.43 13.02
C PRO A 136 -15.35 -24.34 14.39
N ASN A 137 -16.53 -23.76 14.41
CA ASN A 137 -17.38 -23.62 15.60
C ASN A 137 -16.78 -22.81 16.76
N GLN A 138 -15.76 -21.98 16.49
CA GLN A 138 -15.22 -21.03 17.45
C GLN A 138 -15.55 -19.61 17.03
N LEU A 139 -15.83 -18.75 18.00
CA LEU A 139 -15.95 -17.32 17.75
C LEU A 139 -14.57 -16.77 17.41
N PHE A 140 -14.43 -16.21 16.22
CA PHE A 140 -13.23 -15.51 15.78
C PHE A 140 -13.52 -14.00 15.76
N VAL A 141 -12.71 -13.24 16.47
CA VAL A 141 -12.75 -11.78 16.44
C VAL A 141 -11.50 -11.32 15.70
N SER A 142 -11.69 -10.66 14.56
CA SER A 142 -10.59 -10.02 13.85
C SER A 142 -9.97 -8.89 14.68
N GLU A 143 -8.72 -8.57 14.42
CA GLU A 143 -8.14 -7.37 14.99
C GLU A 143 -8.95 -6.13 14.56
N PRO A 144 -9.13 -5.14 15.46
CA PRO A 144 -9.88 -3.93 15.11
C PRO A 144 -9.13 -3.16 14.02
N VAL A 145 -9.85 -2.80 12.97
CA VAL A 145 -9.35 -1.91 11.91
C VAL A 145 -9.62 -0.48 12.36
N LEU A 146 -8.56 0.30 12.57
CA LEU A 146 -8.69 1.72 12.80
C LEU A 146 -8.82 2.41 11.44
N LEU A 147 -10.00 2.92 11.17
CA LEU A 147 -10.24 3.82 10.03
C LEU A 147 -9.79 5.22 10.47
N GLY A 148 -8.74 5.73 9.82
CA GLY A 148 -8.21 7.07 10.00
C GLY A 148 -9.01 8.11 9.25
#